data_07e8bee7396eb6603f88af3d7658dd5d
#
_entry.id   07e8bee7396eb6603f88af3d7658dd5d
#
_cell.length_a   1.000
_cell.length_b   1.000
_cell.length_c   1.000
_cell.angle_alpha   90.00
_cell.angle_beta   90.00
_cell.angle_gamma   90.00
#
_symmetry.space_group_name_H-M   'P 1'
#
loop_
_entity.id
_entity.type
_entity.pdbx_description
1 polymer ?
#
loop_
_entity_poly.entity_id
_entity_poly.type
_entity_poly.pdbx_seq_one_letter_code
_entity_poly.pdbx_strand_id
1 'polypeptide(L)'
;MKTIMLPEDPDAKTPSGADIRFLMDGDTGNMIHSTVPPHQVNKATIHATVSEFWYVLEGRGEIWRDDGIERCVTALVPGTAIDIPVGTAFQYRNVSDQELKFICITMPPWPGDSEATYIKGPWQPTI
;
A
#
# COMPACT_ATOMS: atom_id res chain seq x y z
N MET A 1 -15.51 2.48 -21.31
CA MET A 1 -15.23 1.20 -20.62
C MET A 1 -13.79 0.81 -20.88
N LYS A 2 -13.11 0.25 -19.86
CA LYS A 2 -11.70 -0.07 -19.96
C LYS A 2 -11.43 -1.51 -19.52
N THR A 3 -10.56 -2.20 -20.24
CA THR A 3 -10.01 -3.51 -19.87
C THR A 3 -8.50 -3.43 -19.99
N ILE A 4 -7.78 -3.95 -19.02
CA ILE A 4 -6.32 -3.98 -19.03
C ILE A 4 -5.81 -5.31 -18.50
N MET A 5 -4.73 -5.81 -19.09
CA MET A 5 -3.93 -6.87 -18.51
C MET A 5 -2.87 -6.25 -17.61
N LEU A 6 -2.46 -6.97 -16.56
CA LEU A 6 -1.41 -6.50 -15.67
C LEU A 6 -0.15 -6.15 -16.49
N PRO A 7 0.32 -4.89 -16.42
CA PRO A 7 1.56 -4.51 -17.11
C PRO A 7 2.76 -5.35 -16.64
N GLU A 8 3.67 -5.64 -17.56
CA GLU A 8 4.88 -6.40 -17.23
C GLU A 8 5.80 -5.61 -16.30
N ASP A 9 6.01 -4.31 -16.61
CA ASP A 9 6.90 -3.44 -15.84
C ASP A 9 6.10 -2.51 -14.92
N PRO A 10 6.67 -2.13 -13.74
CA PRO A 10 6.06 -1.10 -12.90
C PRO A 10 5.95 0.24 -13.63
N ASP A 11 4.87 0.98 -13.34
CA ASP A 11 4.65 2.33 -13.87
C ASP A 11 5.25 3.41 -12.97
N ALA A 12 5.31 3.16 -11.67
CA ALA A 12 5.75 4.14 -10.69
C ALA A 12 6.09 3.48 -9.35
N LYS A 13 6.51 4.32 -8.38
CA LYS A 13 6.61 3.95 -6.97
C LYS A 13 5.63 4.78 -6.15
N THR A 14 5.08 4.17 -5.10
CA THR A 14 4.33 4.92 -4.09
C THR A 14 5.29 5.78 -3.24
N PRO A 15 4.79 6.82 -2.55
CA PRO A 15 5.61 7.56 -1.59
C PRO A 15 6.27 6.66 -0.55
N SER A 16 5.60 5.63 -0.08
CA SER A 16 6.14 4.66 0.88
C SER A 16 7.18 3.71 0.29
N GLY A 17 7.20 3.51 -1.05
CA GLY A 17 8.26 2.79 -1.74
C GLY A 17 7.87 1.49 -2.45
N ALA A 18 6.60 1.15 -2.53
CA ALA A 18 6.15 -0.01 -3.31
C ALA A 18 6.24 0.26 -4.81
N ASP A 19 6.57 -0.75 -5.59
CA ASP A 19 6.46 -0.70 -7.05
C ASP A 19 5.01 -0.91 -7.43
N ILE A 20 4.45 -0.03 -8.26
CA ILE A 20 3.03 -0.09 -8.61
C ILE A 20 2.80 -0.13 -10.12
N ARG A 21 1.72 -0.81 -10.47
CA ARG A 21 1.17 -0.86 -11.82
C ARG A 21 -0.24 -0.31 -11.78
N PHE A 22 -0.53 0.63 -12.67
CA PHE A 22 -1.86 1.25 -12.75
C PHE A 22 -2.82 0.29 -13.44
N LEU A 23 -3.97 0.03 -12.83
CA LEU A 23 -4.99 -0.84 -13.39
C LEU A 23 -6.22 -0.05 -13.82
N MET A 24 -6.84 0.67 -12.89
CA MET A 24 -8.05 1.45 -13.18
C MET A 24 -7.98 2.84 -12.55
N ASP A 25 -8.45 3.83 -13.32
CA ASP A 25 -8.67 5.19 -12.87
C ASP A 25 -10.16 5.50 -13.04
N GLY A 26 -10.80 5.97 -11.99
CA GLY A 26 -12.21 6.34 -12.01
C GLY A 26 -12.45 7.63 -11.25
N ASP A 27 -13.68 8.16 -11.35
CA ASP A 27 -14.06 9.41 -10.69
C ASP A 27 -14.10 9.28 -9.17
N THR A 28 -14.28 8.06 -8.65
CA THR A 28 -14.43 7.80 -7.22
C THR A 28 -13.29 7.03 -6.61
N GLY A 29 -12.35 6.52 -7.39
CA GLY A 29 -11.20 5.76 -6.90
C GLY A 29 -10.28 5.28 -7.99
N ASN A 30 -9.13 4.76 -7.54
CA ASN A 30 -8.13 4.11 -8.39
C ASN A 30 -7.93 2.66 -7.93
N MET A 31 -7.50 1.81 -8.86
CA MET A 31 -7.04 0.46 -8.53
C MET A 31 -5.61 0.30 -9.04
N ILE A 32 -4.71 -0.12 -8.16
CA ILE A 32 -3.31 -0.40 -8.49
C ILE A 32 -2.90 -1.79 -8.00
N HIS A 33 -1.91 -2.35 -8.67
CA HIS A 33 -1.23 -3.56 -8.24
C HIS A 33 0.11 -3.16 -7.63
N SER A 34 0.35 -3.55 -6.39
CA SER A 34 1.55 -3.19 -5.64
C SER A 34 2.46 -4.40 -5.44
N THR A 35 3.76 -4.17 -5.55
CA THR A 35 4.80 -5.16 -5.28
C THR A 35 5.80 -4.57 -4.30
N VAL A 36 6.12 -5.34 -3.26
CA VAL A 36 7.17 -5.01 -2.30
C VAL A 36 8.26 -6.07 -2.44
N PRO A 37 9.50 -5.69 -2.82
CA PRO A 37 10.59 -6.63 -2.94
C PRO A 37 10.88 -7.39 -1.65
N PRO A 38 11.56 -8.56 -1.74
CA PRO A 38 11.93 -9.32 -0.55
C PRO A 38 12.68 -8.48 0.48
N HIS A 39 12.31 -8.64 1.75
CA HIS A 39 12.94 -7.99 2.92
C HIS A 39 12.89 -6.46 2.94
N GLN A 40 12.17 -5.82 2.01
CA GLN A 40 12.03 -4.37 2.01
C GLN A 40 11.10 -3.91 3.12
N VAL A 41 11.55 -2.90 3.87
CA VAL A 41 10.74 -2.16 4.83
C VAL A 41 10.44 -0.80 4.24
N ASN A 42 9.16 -0.51 4.03
CA ASN A 42 8.73 0.74 3.42
C ASN A 42 8.69 1.87 4.45
N LYS A 43 8.55 3.11 3.95
CA LYS A 43 8.44 4.28 4.82
C LYS A 43 7.06 4.35 5.45
N ALA A 44 7.01 4.79 6.70
CA ALA A 44 5.73 5.04 7.37
C ALA A 44 5.13 6.35 6.87
N THR A 45 3.81 6.34 6.63
CA THR A 45 3.08 7.50 6.09
C THR A 45 1.72 7.66 6.73
N ILE A 46 1.16 8.88 6.56
CA ILE A 46 -0.25 9.20 6.83
C ILE A 46 -0.80 9.85 5.56
N HIS A 47 -2.02 9.49 5.17
CA HIS A 47 -2.73 10.13 4.07
C HIS A 47 -3.69 11.20 4.59
N ALA A 48 -3.71 12.35 3.91
CA ALA A 48 -4.53 13.50 4.35
C ALA A 48 -6.02 13.31 4.04
N THR A 49 -6.36 12.77 2.86
CA THR A 49 -7.74 12.70 2.36
C THR A 49 -8.14 11.36 1.77
N VAL A 50 -7.18 10.47 1.50
CA VAL A 50 -7.40 9.19 0.82
C VAL A 50 -7.49 8.07 1.84
N SER A 51 -8.53 7.23 1.70
CA SER A 51 -8.62 5.92 2.34
C SER A 51 -8.26 4.82 1.35
N GLU A 52 -7.87 3.65 1.85
CA GLU A 52 -7.46 2.53 1.00
C GLU A 52 -8.11 1.23 1.44
N PHE A 53 -8.36 0.36 0.45
CA PHE A 53 -8.64 -1.07 0.66
C PHE A 53 -7.54 -1.88 -0.03
N TRP A 54 -7.03 -2.89 0.65
CA TRP A 54 -6.04 -3.81 0.11
C TRP A 54 -6.56 -5.23 0.09
N TYR A 55 -6.10 -5.99 -0.90
CA TYR A 55 -6.31 -7.44 -0.97
C TYR A 55 -5.00 -8.12 -1.36
N VAL A 56 -4.47 -8.97 -0.49
CA VAL A 56 -3.18 -9.63 -0.69
C VAL A 56 -3.32 -10.80 -1.66
N LEU A 57 -2.46 -10.83 -2.67
CA LEU A 57 -2.44 -11.85 -3.74
C LEU A 57 -1.38 -12.91 -3.50
N GLU A 58 -0.16 -12.50 -3.18
CA GLU A 58 1.01 -13.37 -3.05
C GLU A 58 1.96 -12.85 -1.99
N GLY A 59 2.80 -13.77 -1.49
CA GLY A 59 3.87 -13.42 -0.57
C GLY A 59 3.41 -13.34 0.88
N ARG A 60 4.27 -12.77 1.72
CA ARG A 60 4.01 -12.62 3.14
C ARG A 60 4.67 -11.37 3.68
N GLY A 61 3.92 -10.55 4.37
CA GLY A 61 4.41 -9.33 4.98
C GLY A 61 3.66 -9.01 6.24
N GLU A 62 3.87 -7.79 6.70
CA GLU A 62 3.20 -7.23 7.87
C GLU A 62 2.86 -5.78 7.62
N ILE A 63 1.73 -5.33 8.17
CA ILE A 63 1.37 -3.92 8.21
C ILE A 63 1.10 -3.50 9.66
N TRP A 64 1.73 -2.40 10.05
CA TRP A 64 1.39 -1.66 11.26
C TRP A 64 0.42 -0.54 10.88
N ARG A 65 -0.66 -0.38 11.68
CA ARG A 65 -1.64 0.70 11.53
C ARG A 65 -1.92 1.32 12.88
N ASP A 66 -2.05 2.65 12.91
CA ASP A 66 -2.37 3.44 14.11
C ASP A 66 -3.34 4.55 13.72
N ASP A 67 -4.57 4.48 14.20
CA ASP A 67 -5.61 5.48 13.95
C ASP A 67 -5.75 6.52 15.07
N GLY A 68 -4.85 6.47 16.06
CA GLY A 68 -4.88 7.35 17.23
C GLY A 68 -5.67 6.79 18.41
N ILE A 69 -6.44 5.71 18.20
CA ILE A 69 -7.22 5.02 19.23
C ILE A 69 -6.68 3.60 19.38
N GLU A 70 -6.55 2.89 18.30
CA GLU A 70 -6.00 1.54 18.22
C GLU A 70 -4.72 1.53 17.41
N ARG A 71 -3.81 0.65 17.77
CA ARG A 71 -2.65 0.31 16.95
C ARG A 71 -2.48 -1.20 16.92
N CYS A 72 -2.15 -1.72 15.77
CA CYS A 72 -1.99 -3.15 15.56
C CYS A 72 -0.98 -3.46 14.47
N VAL A 73 -0.42 -4.67 14.54
CA VAL A 73 0.34 -5.26 13.43
C VAL A 73 -0.45 -6.44 12.90
N THR A 74 -0.70 -6.45 11.61
CA THR A 74 -1.49 -7.49 10.94
C THR A 74 -0.61 -8.22 9.94
N ALA A 75 -0.67 -9.55 9.93
CA ALA A 75 -0.01 -10.36 8.91
C ALA A 75 -0.67 -10.15 7.56
N LEU A 76 0.14 -9.92 6.54
CA LEU A 76 -0.30 -9.83 5.15
C LEU A 76 0.04 -11.15 4.46
N VAL A 77 -0.97 -12.01 4.32
CA VAL A 77 -0.85 -13.31 3.63
C VAL A 77 -1.92 -13.38 2.54
N PRO A 78 -1.74 -14.25 1.51
CA PRO A 78 -2.72 -14.36 0.43
C PRO A 78 -4.16 -14.52 0.94
N GLY A 79 -5.07 -13.71 0.43
CA GLY A 79 -6.49 -13.70 0.84
C GLY A 79 -6.82 -12.72 1.96
N THR A 80 -5.84 -12.05 2.56
CA THR A 80 -6.08 -11.02 3.58
C THR A 80 -6.60 -9.75 2.93
N ALA A 81 -7.69 -9.22 3.46
CA ALA A 81 -8.19 -7.89 3.13
C ALA A 81 -8.03 -6.96 4.33
N ILE A 82 -7.58 -5.75 4.08
CA ILE A 82 -7.45 -4.71 5.10
C ILE A 82 -7.96 -3.37 4.58
N ASP A 83 -8.25 -2.46 5.50
CA ASP A 83 -8.50 -1.05 5.20
C ASP A 83 -7.46 -0.16 5.85
N ILE A 84 -7.28 1.04 5.28
CA ILE A 84 -6.53 2.13 5.87
C ILE A 84 -7.42 3.37 5.79
N PRO A 85 -8.15 3.69 6.87
CA PRO A 85 -8.98 4.90 6.92
C PRO A 85 -8.15 6.17 6.78
N VAL A 86 -8.78 7.26 6.33
CA VAL A 86 -8.15 8.59 6.24
C VAL A 86 -7.53 8.95 7.60
N GLY A 87 -6.30 9.48 7.58
CA GLY A 87 -5.61 9.92 8.79
C GLY A 87 -5.00 8.80 9.64
N THR A 88 -5.10 7.55 9.19
CA THR A 88 -4.43 6.43 9.86
C THR A 88 -2.96 6.38 9.46
N ALA A 89 -2.08 6.35 10.46
CA ALA A 89 -0.67 6.09 10.25
C ALA A 89 -0.46 4.62 9.91
N PHE A 90 0.40 4.34 8.94
CA PHE A 90 0.72 2.96 8.59
C PHE A 90 2.13 2.79 8.06
N GLN A 91 2.65 1.59 8.25
CA GLN A 91 3.93 1.16 7.68
C GLN A 91 3.82 -0.32 7.37
N TYR A 92 4.37 -0.74 6.25
CA TYR A 92 4.34 -2.14 5.85
C TYR A 92 5.70 -2.61 5.37
N ARG A 93 5.90 -3.92 5.46
CA ARG A 93 7.16 -4.56 5.09
C ARG A 93 6.94 -5.97 4.57
N ASN A 94 7.87 -6.41 3.76
CA ASN A 94 7.97 -7.80 3.32
C ASN A 94 8.95 -8.54 4.24
N VAL A 95 8.49 -9.59 4.90
CA VAL A 95 9.30 -10.39 5.85
C VAL A 95 9.79 -11.70 5.25
N SER A 96 9.73 -11.85 3.92
CA SER A 96 10.04 -13.10 3.24
C SER A 96 11.05 -12.94 2.12
N ASP A 97 11.47 -14.07 1.53
CA ASP A 97 12.37 -14.13 0.39
C ASP A 97 11.65 -14.01 -0.96
N GLN A 98 10.33 -13.85 -0.94
CA GLN A 98 9.49 -13.71 -2.13
C GLN A 98 8.88 -12.31 -2.18
N GLU A 99 8.44 -11.89 -3.36
CA GLU A 99 7.72 -10.63 -3.51
C GLU A 99 6.38 -10.68 -2.80
N LEU A 100 6.03 -9.60 -2.11
CA LEU A 100 4.68 -9.37 -1.56
C LEU A 100 3.89 -8.60 -2.61
N LYS A 101 2.73 -9.12 -3.00
CA LYS A 101 1.86 -8.51 -4.01
C LYS A 101 0.46 -8.34 -3.49
N PHE A 102 -0.12 -7.17 -3.73
CA PHE A 102 -1.49 -6.88 -3.32
C PHE A 102 -2.15 -5.87 -4.25
N ILE A 103 -3.48 -5.93 -4.30
CA ILE A 103 -4.31 -4.91 -4.93
C ILE A 103 -4.58 -3.83 -3.90
N CYS A 104 -4.45 -2.58 -4.31
CA CYS A 104 -4.80 -1.41 -3.51
C CYS A 104 -5.82 -0.58 -4.26
N ILE A 105 -6.92 -0.22 -3.58
CA ILE A 105 -7.93 0.68 -4.08
C ILE A 105 -7.85 1.96 -3.26
N THR A 106 -7.63 3.09 -3.92
CA THR A 106 -7.61 4.41 -3.28
C THR A 106 -8.94 5.12 -3.52
N MET A 107 -9.46 5.77 -2.49
CA MET A 107 -10.74 6.48 -2.50
C MET A 107 -10.61 7.79 -1.72
N PRO A 108 -10.78 8.95 -2.37
CA PRO A 108 -10.95 9.24 -3.80
C PRO A 108 -9.73 8.88 -4.64
N PRO A 109 -9.73 9.18 -5.95
CA PRO A 109 -8.56 8.99 -6.79
C PRO A 109 -7.32 9.68 -6.19
N TRP A 110 -6.16 9.04 -6.34
CA TRP A 110 -4.92 9.57 -5.79
C TRP A 110 -4.61 10.97 -6.34
N PRO A 111 -4.53 12.02 -5.48
CA PRO A 111 -4.39 13.39 -5.95
C PRO A 111 -2.96 13.82 -6.25
N GLY A 112 -1.97 13.08 -5.78
CA GLY A 112 -0.55 13.41 -5.96
C GLY A 112 0.26 13.20 -4.69
N ASP A 113 1.57 13.42 -4.76
CA ASP A 113 2.51 13.06 -3.68
C ASP A 113 2.33 13.89 -2.40
N SER A 114 1.74 15.07 -2.48
CA SER A 114 1.42 15.91 -1.30
C SER A 114 0.37 15.26 -0.37
N GLU A 115 -0.31 14.23 -0.84
CA GLU A 115 -1.29 13.47 -0.06
C GLU A 115 -0.66 12.70 1.10
N ALA A 116 0.57 12.21 0.91
CA ALA A 116 1.28 11.40 1.90
C ALA A 116 2.28 12.24 2.68
N THR A 117 2.25 12.12 4.00
CA THR A 117 3.26 12.71 4.91
C THR A 117 4.06 11.59 5.54
N TYR A 118 5.39 11.69 5.49
CA TYR A 118 6.26 10.73 6.17
C TYR A 118 6.25 10.96 7.67
N ILE A 119 6.24 9.86 8.41
CA ILE A 119 6.30 9.85 9.86
C ILE A 119 7.30 8.80 10.33
N LYS A 120 7.58 8.80 11.63
CA LYS A 120 8.34 7.71 12.24
C LYS A 120 7.38 6.57 12.56
N GLY A 121 7.67 5.40 12.00
CA GLY A 121 6.95 4.15 12.30
C GLY A 121 7.74 3.23 13.22
N PRO A 122 7.21 2.04 13.49
CA PRO A 122 7.86 1.06 14.37
C PRO A 122 9.10 0.39 13.76
N TRP A 123 9.26 0.44 12.44
CA TRP A 123 10.35 -0.24 11.76
C TRP A 123 11.26 0.74 11.03
N GLN A 124 12.55 0.45 11.03
CA GLN A 124 13.52 1.26 10.27
C GLN A 124 13.36 0.95 8.77
N PRO A 125 13.04 1.95 7.93
CA PRO A 125 12.95 1.75 6.49
C PRO A 125 14.28 1.30 5.88
N THR A 126 14.20 0.45 4.85
CA THR A 126 15.35 0.02 4.06
C THR A 126 15.56 0.86 2.80
N ILE A 127 14.64 1.75 2.55
CA ILE A 127 14.62 2.59 1.33
C ILE A 127 14.61 4.07 1.68
#